data_33b9faf4e38e7dc8605f1963df27a1ca
#
_entry.id   33b9faf4e38e7dc8605f1963df27a1ca
#
_cell.length_a   1.000
_cell.length_b   1.000
_cell.length_c   1.000
_cell.angle_alpha   90.00
_cell.angle_beta   90.00
_cell.angle_gamma   90.00
#
_symmetry.space_group_name_H-M   'P 1'
#
loop_
_entity.id
_entity.type
_entity.pdbx_description
1 polymer ?
#
loop_
_entity_poly.entity_id
_entity_poly.type
_entity_poly.pdbx_seq_one_letter_code
_entity_poly.pdbx_strand_id
1 'polypeptide(L)'
;MSYLKRSLDLELDELFPFVPAIAIDGPKAVGKTVTALRRADRVYYLDNAAQREFLQADYLLASLPSGTVLLDEWQQLPEIWNSVRRNVDEGAPAKRFLLTGSATPVDQSGTHSGAGRILSARMRPLTFYERYRPLNPVSLRSLLKGEQSVVEGSTDVTLNDYVKAIVEGGFPATLGQPDRVCRAYLDAYVQRIIDRDIPELGHSVRYPETLKRWMQAYAAASSSTASYSRILDATTAGDSVQPAKTTTNLYRNFLTKLWILDPVPGWAPASNEFTRLTVSPKHQLADPALAARLLQLSVSTLTSSQGAHMLGPLFESLVTLSVRVAAQAAEATVSHLRTKKGDHEVDLIVQGSEGEVLGIEVKLAPVITDTDVRHLLWLRDKMPDSVTNLVVITTGTQVYRRTDGVLVLPLSMLAE
;
A
#
# COMPACT_ATOMS: atom_id res chain seq x y z
N MET A 1 7.28 6.75 -21.64
CA MET A 1 6.60 7.64 -20.68
C MET A 1 7.65 8.41 -19.89
N SER A 2 7.42 9.70 -19.60
CA SER A 2 8.25 10.43 -18.64
C SER A 2 8.06 9.82 -17.23
N TYR A 3 9.08 9.93 -16.39
CA TYR A 3 8.99 9.47 -15.00
C TYR A 3 7.93 10.28 -14.23
N LEU A 4 7.03 9.59 -13.55
CA LEU A 4 6.11 10.21 -12.60
C LEU A 4 6.80 10.23 -11.23
N LYS A 5 7.06 11.44 -10.70
CA LYS A 5 7.66 11.59 -9.37
C LYS A 5 6.76 10.89 -8.34
N ARG A 6 7.36 10.09 -7.46
CA ARG A 6 6.65 9.32 -6.44
C ARG A 6 6.72 10.06 -5.10
N SER A 7 5.72 9.88 -4.26
CA SER A 7 5.79 10.34 -2.86
C SER A 7 6.99 9.72 -2.13
N LEU A 8 7.34 8.48 -2.47
CA LEU A 8 8.56 7.82 -1.99
C LEU A 8 9.86 8.58 -2.35
N ASP A 9 9.88 9.37 -3.42
CA ASP A 9 11.05 10.19 -3.77
C ASP A 9 11.36 11.20 -2.66
N LEU A 10 10.35 11.76 -1.98
CA LEU A 10 10.55 12.69 -0.87
C LEU A 10 11.25 11.99 0.30
N GLU A 11 10.75 10.84 0.71
CA GLU A 11 11.35 10.03 1.78
C GLU A 11 12.80 9.63 1.46
N LEU A 12 13.06 9.18 0.23
CA LEU A 12 14.40 8.83 -0.20
C LEU A 12 15.34 10.05 -0.23
N ASP A 13 14.86 11.22 -0.66
CA ASP A 13 15.64 12.45 -0.70
C ASP A 13 15.93 13.00 0.71
N GLU A 14 15.04 12.75 1.67
CA GLU A 14 15.23 13.10 3.09
C GLU A 14 16.19 12.14 3.80
N LEU A 15 16.07 10.82 3.61
CA LEU A 15 16.79 9.82 4.40
C LEU A 15 18.13 9.41 3.80
N PHE A 16 18.21 9.21 2.48
CA PHE A 16 19.39 8.63 1.84
C PHE A 16 20.68 9.44 2.03
N PRO A 17 20.65 10.79 2.17
CA PRO A 17 21.82 11.58 2.51
C PRO A 17 22.52 11.21 3.83
N PHE A 18 21.82 10.52 4.73
CA PHE A 18 22.28 10.25 6.09
C PHE A 18 22.52 8.78 6.39
N VAL A 19 22.11 7.88 5.49
CA VAL A 19 22.21 6.44 5.71
C VAL A 19 22.99 5.76 4.59
N PRO A 20 23.77 4.69 4.90
CA PRO A 20 24.57 4.00 3.90
C PRO A 20 23.75 3.10 2.98
N ALA A 21 22.60 2.57 3.40
CA ALA A 21 21.84 1.62 2.63
C ALA A 21 20.33 1.77 2.81
N ILE A 22 19.58 1.75 1.70
CA ILE A 22 18.10 1.67 1.70
C ILE A 22 17.64 0.54 0.78
N ALA A 23 16.76 -0.32 1.27
CA ALA A 23 16.03 -1.31 0.49
C ALA A 23 14.65 -0.79 0.13
N ILE A 24 14.30 -0.78 -1.16
CA ILE A 24 12.98 -0.40 -1.66
C ILE A 24 12.19 -1.68 -1.92
N ASP A 25 11.22 -1.95 -1.05
CA ASP A 25 10.38 -3.13 -1.07
C ASP A 25 8.98 -2.82 -1.62
N GLY A 26 8.32 -3.82 -2.19
CA GLY A 26 6.95 -3.66 -2.68
C GLY A 26 6.60 -4.59 -3.83
N PRO A 27 5.34 -4.60 -4.30
CA PRO A 27 4.87 -5.51 -5.33
C PRO A 27 5.70 -5.40 -6.61
N LYS A 28 5.69 -6.44 -7.44
CA LYS A 28 6.31 -6.37 -8.78
C LYS A 28 5.68 -5.26 -9.61
N ALA A 29 6.44 -4.67 -10.52
CA ALA A 29 6.00 -3.70 -11.52
C ALA A 29 5.43 -2.36 -11.00
N VAL A 30 5.69 -1.96 -9.75
CA VAL A 30 5.27 -0.64 -9.21
C VAL A 30 6.27 0.49 -9.50
N GLY A 31 7.44 0.17 -10.09
CA GLY A 31 8.44 1.16 -10.51
C GLY A 31 9.68 1.28 -9.61
N LYS A 32 9.94 0.32 -8.71
CA LYS A 32 11.07 0.34 -7.77
C LYS A 32 12.42 0.61 -8.45
N THR A 33 12.76 -0.20 -9.45
CA THR A 33 14.00 -0.07 -10.23
C THR A 33 14.15 1.32 -10.84
N VAL A 34 13.08 1.85 -11.47
CA VAL A 34 13.10 3.17 -12.13
C VAL A 34 13.32 4.29 -11.10
N THR A 35 12.68 4.19 -9.91
CA THR A 35 12.88 5.15 -8.82
C THR A 35 14.30 5.10 -8.27
N ALA A 36 14.87 3.89 -8.07
CA ALA A 36 16.23 3.69 -7.57
C ALA A 36 17.29 4.18 -8.58
N LEU A 37 17.11 3.89 -9.87
CA LEU A 37 18.02 4.31 -10.95
C LEU A 37 18.23 5.82 -11.01
N ARG A 38 17.29 6.63 -10.55
CA ARG A 38 17.44 8.09 -10.52
C ARG A 38 18.50 8.59 -9.54
N ARG A 39 18.93 7.71 -8.61
CA ARG A 39 19.88 8.02 -7.53
C ARG A 39 21.16 7.18 -7.61
N ALA A 40 21.19 6.20 -8.51
CA ALA A 40 22.30 5.27 -8.63
C ALA A 40 23.30 5.74 -9.69
N ASP A 41 24.60 5.66 -9.35
CA ASP A 41 25.69 5.86 -10.29
C ASP A 41 26.00 4.58 -11.07
N ARG A 42 25.75 3.42 -10.44
CA ARG A 42 25.93 2.09 -11.02
C ARG A 42 24.78 1.17 -10.64
N VAL A 43 24.46 0.26 -11.55
CA VAL A 43 23.43 -0.77 -11.31
C VAL A 43 23.97 -2.15 -11.64
N TYR A 44 23.60 -3.10 -10.78
CA TYR A 44 23.78 -4.54 -10.99
C TYR A 44 22.39 -5.20 -10.96
N TYR A 45 22.02 -5.81 -12.09
CA TYR A 45 20.77 -6.54 -12.23
C TYR A 45 20.98 -8.00 -11.82
N LEU A 46 20.49 -8.40 -10.66
CA LEU A 46 20.76 -9.73 -10.10
C LEU A 46 19.88 -10.84 -10.71
N ASP A 47 18.93 -10.49 -11.56
CA ASP A 47 18.26 -11.44 -12.46
C ASP A 47 19.17 -11.85 -13.65
N ASN A 48 20.23 -11.07 -13.96
CA ASN A 48 21.22 -11.39 -14.95
C ASN A 48 22.29 -12.33 -14.35
N ALA A 49 22.48 -13.53 -14.93
CA ALA A 49 23.39 -14.55 -14.43
C ALA A 49 24.83 -14.08 -14.34
N ALA A 50 25.35 -13.39 -15.37
CA ALA A 50 26.74 -12.93 -15.40
C ALA A 50 27.04 -11.88 -14.32
N GLN A 51 26.11 -10.95 -14.08
CA GLN A 51 26.25 -9.94 -13.01
C GLN A 51 26.13 -10.58 -11.63
N ARG A 52 25.29 -11.58 -11.49
CA ARG A 52 25.14 -12.36 -10.25
C ARG A 52 26.41 -13.13 -9.93
N GLU A 53 26.99 -13.84 -10.91
CA GLU A 53 28.28 -14.57 -10.76
C GLU A 53 29.42 -13.62 -10.40
N PHE A 54 29.48 -12.45 -11.01
CA PHE A 54 30.45 -11.42 -10.67
C PHE A 54 30.40 -11.02 -9.19
N LEU A 55 29.18 -10.75 -8.67
CA LEU A 55 29.01 -10.36 -7.27
C LEU A 55 29.17 -11.53 -6.29
N GLN A 56 28.90 -12.76 -6.72
CA GLN A 56 29.22 -13.96 -5.93
C GLN A 56 30.72 -14.13 -5.74
N ALA A 57 31.53 -13.84 -6.78
CA ALA A 57 32.99 -13.89 -6.70
C ALA A 57 33.58 -12.75 -5.85
N ASP A 58 32.92 -11.58 -5.82
CA ASP A 58 33.28 -10.43 -4.98
C ASP A 58 32.39 -10.31 -3.75
N TYR A 59 32.38 -11.32 -2.92
CA TYR A 59 31.52 -11.38 -1.72
C TYR A 59 31.69 -10.19 -0.77
N LEU A 60 32.88 -9.56 -0.73
CA LEU A 60 33.13 -8.38 0.10
C LEU A 60 32.74 -7.07 -0.57
N LEU A 61 32.25 -7.11 -1.82
CA LEU A 61 31.93 -5.93 -2.61
C LEU A 61 33.07 -4.93 -2.76
N ALA A 62 34.33 -5.43 -2.67
CA ALA A 62 35.54 -4.62 -2.69
C ALA A 62 35.84 -4.03 -4.07
N SER A 63 35.40 -4.71 -5.15
CA SER A 63 35.62 -4.26 -6.53
C SER A 63 34.52 -3.29 -7.03
N LEU A 64 33.52 -3.00 -6.20
CA LEU A 64 32.45 -2.07 -6.59
C LEU A 64 33.01 -0.64 -6.70
N PRO A 65 32.64 0.10 -7.78
CA PRO A 65 33.11 1.48 -7.97
C PRO A 65 32.58 2.37 -6.83
N SER A 66 33.24 3.52 -6.64
CA SER A 66 32.74 4.57 -5.75
C SER A 66 31.37 5.11 -6.19
N GLY A 67 30.65 5.77 -5.27
CA GLY A 67 29.32 6.31 -5.52
C GLY A 67 28.20 5.35 -5.13
N THR A 68 26.99 5.67 -5.55
CA THR A 68 25.77 4.91 -5.23
C THR A 68 25.64 3.69 -6.13
N VAL A 69 25.55 2.52 -5.53
CA VAL A 69 25.33 1.25 -6.23
C VAL A 69 23.91 0.75 -6.00
N LEU A 70 23.19 0.48 -7.09
CA LEU A 70 21.91 -0.20 -7.07
C LEU A 70 22.11 -1.72 -7.27
N LEU A 71 21.59 -2.51 -6.35
CA LEU A 71 21.48 -3.97 -6.43
C LEU A 71 20.01 -4.31 -6.71
N ASP A 72 19.68 -4.46 -8.00
CA ASP A 72 18.28 -4.67 -8.45
C ASP A 72 17.89 -6.14 -8.37
N GLU A 73 16.68 -6.43 -7.88
CA GLU A 73 16.16 -7.78 -7.63
C GLU A 73 17.08 -8.61 -6.70
N TRP A 74 17.51 -7.98 -5.57
CA TRP A 74 18.49 -8.55 -4.65
C TRP A 74 18.12 -9.94 -4.11
N GLN A 75 16.82 -10.31 -4.07
CA GLN A 75 16.37 -11.65 -3.65
C GLN A 75 16.84 -12.76 -4.59
N GLN A 76 17.34 -12.45 -5.80
CA GLN A 76 17.97 -13.40 -6.72
C GLN A 76 19.37 -13.83 -6.27
N LEU A 77 19.97 -13.07 -5.32
CA LEU A 77 21.23 -13.37 -4.66
C LEU A 77 21.12 -13.00 -3.17
N PRO A 78 20.41 -13.80 -2.34
CA PRO A 78 20.09 -13.43 -0.96
C PRO A 78 21.32 -13.13 -0.08
N GLU A 79 22.47 -13.75 -0.38
CA GLU A 79 23.71 -13.54 0.32
C GLU A 79 24.24 -12.10 0.22
N ILE A 80 23.86 -11.38 -0.85
CA ILE A 80 24.26 -9.99 -1.07
C ILE A 80 23.79 -9.07 0.07
N TRP A 81 22.66 -9.40 0.69
CA TRP A 81 22.15 -8.69 1.86
C TRP A 81 23.15 -8.68 3.01
N ASN A 82 23.77 -9.83 3.29
CA ASN A 82 24.79 -9.96 4.32
C ASN A 82 26.06 -9.18 3.95
N SER A 83 26.42 -9.16 2.66
CA SER A 83 27.59 -8.42 2.17
C SER A 83 27.38 -6.91 2.32
N VAL A 84 26.21 -6.39 1.96
CA VAL A 84 25.83 -4.98 2.19
C VAL A 84 25.85 -4.65 3.68
N ARG A 85 25.25 -5.50 4.52
CA ARG A 85 25.24 -5.29 5.98
C ARG A 85 26.65 -5.20 6.56
N ARG A 86 27.58 -6.09 6.14
CA ARG A 86 28.99 -6.06 6.57
C ARG A 86 29.68 -4.78 6.13
N ASN A 87 29.50 -4.36 4.88
CA ASN A 87 30.03 -3.08 4.39
C ASN A 87 29.56 -1.90 5.25
N VAL A 88 28.30 -1.90 5.67
CA VAL A 88 27.76 -0.88 6.58
C VAL A 88 28.42 -0.94 7.94
N ASP A 89 28.61 -2.15 8.50
CA ASP A 89 29.32 -2.36 9.78
C ASP A 89 30.80 -1.91 9.70
N GLU A 90 31.43 -1.99 8.52
CA GLU A 90 32.81 -1.54 8.25
C GLU A 90 32.91 -0.04 7.93
N GLY A 91 31.80 0.70 7.98
CA GLY A 91 31.78 2.16 7.83
C GLY A 91 31.53 2.64 6.41
N ALA A 92 30.74 1.93 5.62
CA ALA A 92 30.32 2.42 4.30
C ALA A 92 29.73 3.83 4.39
N PRO A 93 30.06 4.75 3.46
CA PRO A 93 29.54 6.12 3.49
C PRO A 93 28.04 6.16 3.24
N ALA A 94 27.40 7.27 3.63
CA ALA A 94 26.03 7.55 3.25
C ALA A 94 25.85 7.49 1.73
N LYS A 95 24.65 7.16 1.27
CA LYS A 95 24.29 6.98 -0.16
C LYS A 95 25.06 5.86 -0.87
N ARG A 96 25.54 4.84 -0.15
CA ARG A 96 26.36 3.80 -0.77
C ARG A 96 25.53 2.76 -1.51
N PHE A 97 24.45 2.25 -0.91
CA PHE A 97 23.69 1.14 -1.46
C PHE A 97 22.19 1.44 -1.57
N LEU A 98 21.63 1.13 -2.73
CA LEU A 98 20.19 0.96 -2.94
C LEU A 98 19.94 -0.49 -3.31
N LEU A 99 18.93 -1.10 -2.70
CA LEU A 99 18.49 -2.44 -3.04
C LEU A 99 17.01 -2.37 -3.49
N THR A 100 16.64 -3.11 -4.52
CA THR A 100 15.24 -3.26 -4.87
C THR A 100 14.86 -4.72 -4.81
N GLY A 101 13.68 -4.99 -4.20
CA GLY A 101 13.17 -6.35 -4.05
C GLY A 101 11.65 -6.41 -4.21
N SER A 102 11.18 -7.46 -4.85
CA SER A 102 9.74 -7.69 -5.09
C SER A 102 9.13 -8.75 -4.18
N ALA A 103 9.94 -9.38 -3.35
CA ALA A 103 9.51 -10.34 -2.35
C ALA A 103 10.44 -10.29 -1.15
N THR A 104 9.88 -10.51 0.05
CA THR A 104 10.70 -10.80 1.23
C THR A 104 11.19 -12.24 1.11
N PRO A 105 12.51 -12.51 1.14
CA PRO A 105 13.02 -13.86 1.08
C PRO A 105 12.38 -14.75 2.14
N VAL A 106 12.11 -16.00 1.79
CA VAL A 106 11.73 -17.01 2.77
C VAL A 106 12.94 -17.20 3.68
N ASP A 107 12.72 -17.26 5.01
CA ASP A 107 13.76 -17.49 6.01
C ASP A 107 14.69 -18.63 5.58
N GLN A 108 15.73 -18.29 4.82
CA GLN A 108 16.83 -19.19 4.59
C GLN A 108 17.77 -19.05 5.79
N SER A 109 18.03 -20.16 6.45
CA SER A 109 18.97 -20.23 7.54
C SER A 109 20.28 -19.55 7.13
N GLY A 110 20.57 -18.37 7.70
CA GLY A 110 21.81 -17.64 7.45
C GLY A 110 21.70 -16.17 7.00
N THR A 111 20.52 -15.65 6.66
CA THR A 111 20.36 -14.21 6.42
C THR A 111 20.02 -13.48 7.73
N HIS A 112 20.87 -12.55 8.15
CA HIS A 112 20.55 -11.66 9.28
C HIS A 112 19.51 -10.61 8.86
N SER A 113 18.68 -10.14 9.81
CA SER A 113 17.60 -9.19 9.53
C SER A 113 18.04 -7.84 8.95
N GLY A 114 19.32 -7.48 9.06
CA GLY A 114 19.84 -6.17 8.63
C GLY A 114 19.35 -4.99 9.49
N ALA A 115 18.64 -5.27 10.59
CA ALA A 115 18.07 -4.25 11.47
C ALA A 115 19.17 -3.26 11.96
N GLY A 116 18.88 -1.95 11.82
CA GLY A 116 19.79 -0.88 12.18
C GLY A 116 20.93 -0.62 11.18
N ARG A 117 21.01 -1.34 10.04
CA ARG A 117 22.02 -1.18 8.99
C ARG A 117 21.44 -0.81 7.65
N ILE A 118 20.34 -1.43 7.29
CA ILE A 118 19.64 -1.22 6.02
C ILE A 118 18.24 -0.73 6.35
N LEU A 119 17.89 0.49 5.94
CA LEU A 119 16.53 0.97 6.05
C LEU A 119 15.64 0.32 4.99
N SER A 120 14.39 0.03 5.35
CA SER A 120 13.39 -0.44 4.38
C SER A 120 12.40 0.67 4.08
N ALA A 121 12.24 0.99 2.80
CA ALA A 121 11.26 1.93 2.28
C ALA A 121 10.25 1.17 1.42
N ARG A 122 8.95 1.29 1.71
CA ARG A 122 7.92 0.56 0.98
C ARG A 122 7.38 1.36 -0.19
N MET A 123 7.44 0.79 -1.39
CA MET A 123 6.84 1.36 -2.60
C MET A 123 5.53 0.66 -2.94
N ARG A 124 4.42 1.39 -2.89
CA ARG A 124 3.09 0.93 -3.30
C ARG A 124 2.81 1.29 -4.76
N PRO A 125 1.74 0.76 -5.39
CA PRO A 125 1.25 1.28 -6.67
C PRO A 125 1.01 2.79 -6.63
N LEU A 126 0.94 3.44 -7.79
CA LEU A 126 0.69 4.87 -7.91
C LEU A 126 -0.64 5.26 -7.27
N THR A 127 -0.61 6.25 -6.40
CA THR A 127 -1.79 6.84 -5.78
C THR A 127 -2.59 7.67 -6.79
N PHE A 128 -3.79 8.06 -6.41
CA PHE A 128 -4.58 8.97 -7.24
C PHE A 128 -3.85 10.30 -7.43
N TYR A 129 -3.28 10.87 -6.35
CA TYR A 129 -2.49 12.10 -6.40
C TYR A 129 -1.28 12.00 -7.33
N GLU A 130 -0.49 10.93 -7.26
CA GLU A 130 0.70 10.75 -8.11
C GLU A 130 0.36 10.69 -9.61
N ARG A 131 -0.88 10.30 -9.96
CA ARG A 131 -1.38 10.25 -11.35
C ARG A 131 -1.91 11.59 -11.85
N TYR A 132 -2.68 12.32 -11.04
CA TYR A 132 -3.44 13.51 -11.45
C TYR A 132 -2.77 14.83 -11.10
N ARG A 133 -2.03 14.92 -10.00
CA ARG A 133 -1.32 16.11 -9.52
C ARG A 133 -2.12 17.39 -9.62
N PRO A 134 -3.15 17.57 -8.81
CA PRO A 134 -3.97 18.76 -8.80
C PRO A 134 -3.18 20.00 -8.39
N LEU A 135 -3.68 21.18 -8.75
CA LEU A 135 -3.18 22.44 -8.23
C LEU A 135 -3.65 22.63 -6.79
N ASN A 136 -2.77 23.18 -5.93
CA ASN A 136 -3.05 23.47 -4.52
C ASN A 136 -3.65 22.29 -3.72
N PRO A 137 -2.98 21.15 -3.66
CA PRO A 137 -3.45 20.01 -2.89
C PRO A 137 -3.38 20.28 -1.38
N VAL A 138 -4.15 19.51 -0.62
CA VAL A 138 -4.11 19.51 0.84
C VAL A 138 -3.11 18.47 1.32
N SER A 139 -2.07 18.89 2.04
CA SER A 139 -1.06 17.99 2.57
C SER A 139 -1.57 17.23 3.80
N LEU A 140 -1.43 15.91 3.77
CA LEU A 140 -1.73 15.05 4.91
C LEU A 140 -0.80 15.35 6.08
N ARG A 141 0.48 15.65 5.82
CA ARG A 141 1.48 16.05 6.84
C ARG A 141 1.01 17.30 7.58
N SER A 142 0.53 18.34 6.87
CA SER A 142 0.00 19.55 7.47
C SER A 142 -1.27 19.31 8.29
N LEU A 143 -2.18 18.46 7.78
CA LEU A 143 -3.38 18.06 8.52
C LEU A 143 -3.03 17.33 9.82
N LEU A 144 -2.05 16.43 9.77
CA LEU A 144 -1.60 15.66 10.93
C LEU A 144 -0.98 16.58 12.01
N LYS A 145 -0.25 17.61 11.60
CA LYS A 145 0.32 18.62 12.51
C LYS A 145 -0.69 19.63 13.05
N GLY A 146 -1.95 19.54 12.64
CA GLY A 146 -2.96 20.52 13.05
C GLY A 146 -2.78 21.91 12.42
N GLU A 147 -1.96 22.03 11.38
CA GLU A 147 -1.77 23.27 10.66
C GLU A 147 -3.08 23.67 9.97
N GLN A 148 -3.71 24.74 10.45
CA GLN A 148 -4.95 25.25 9.90
C GLN A 148 -4.66 26.21 8.75
N SER A 149 -4.29 25.70 7.60
CA SER A 149 -4.40 26.49 6.38
C SER A 149 -5.88 26.66 6.05
N VAL A 150 -6.26 27.84 5.56
CA VAL A 150 -7.60 28.04 4.96
C VAL A 150 -7.70 27.04 3.82
N VAL A 151 -8.48 25.99 4.04
CA VAL A 151 -8.57 24.90 3.07
C VAL A 151 -9.83 25.15 2.27
N GLU A 152 -9.68 25.92 1.21
CA GLU A 152 -10.67 26.11 0.16
C GLU A 152 -10.06 25.64 -1.14
N GLY A 153 -10.84 24.95 -1.95
CA GLY A 153 -10.40 24.46 -3.24
C GLY A 153 -11.48 23.70 -3.95
N SER A 154 -11.27 23.49 -5.22
CA SER A 154 -12.16 22.68 -6.05
C SER A 154 -11.37 21.84 -7.04
N THR A 155 -12.00 20.76 -7.47
CA THR A 155 -11.48 19.88 -8.52
C THR A 155 -12.58 19.63 -9.54
N ASP A 156 -12.19 19.34 -10.76
CA ASP A 156 -13.07 18.89 -11.86
C ASP A 156 -13.16 17.35 -11.95
N VAL A 157 -12.44 16.64 -11.06
CA VAL A 157 -12.47 15.18 -10.99
C VAL A 157 -13.85 14.69 -10.58
N THR A 158 -14.40 13.80 -11.39
CA THR A 158 -15.75 13.24 -11.22
C THR A 158 -15.70 11.84 -10.60
N LEU A 159 -16.86 11.34 -10.15
CA LEU A 159 -17.00 9.94 -9.71
C LEU A 159 -16.53 8.95 -10.80
N ASN A 160 -16.79 9.25 -12.09
CA ASN A 160 -16.38 8.38 -13.18
C ASN A 160 -14.85 8.29 -13.32
N ASP A 161 -14.13 9.35 -12.99
CA ASP A 161 -12.66 9.35 -13.00
C ASP A 161 -12.10 8.48 -11.87
N TYR A 162 -12.71 8.52 -10.70
CA TYR A 162 -12.36 7.58 -9.61
C TYR A 162 -12.66 6.13 -9.97
N VAL A 163 -13.82 5.87 -10.61
CA VAL A 163 -14.17 4.50 -11.06
C VAL A 163 -13.19 4.00 -12.12
N LYS A 164 -12.79 4.84 -13.06
CA LYS A 164 -11.72 4.50 -14.03
C LYS A 164 -10.41 4.21 -13.32
N ALA A 165 -9.99 5.06 -12.37
CA ALA A 165 -8.76 4.88 -11.62
C ALA A 165 -8.75 3.57 -10.81
N ILE A 166 -9.89 3.16 -10.25
CA ILE A 166 -10.06 1.87 -9.55
C ILE A 166 -9.85 0.70 -10.51
N VAL A 167 -10.40 0.76 -11.73
CA VAL A 167 -10.33 -0.35 -12.70
C VAL A 167 -8.99 -0.39 -13.44
N GLU A 168 -8.40 0.76 -13.74
CA GLU A 168 -7.09 0.90 -14.41
C GLU A 168 -5.94 0.46 -13.52
N GLY A 169 -6.00 0.82 -12.23
CA GLY A 169 -4.96 0.56 -11.24
C GLY A 169 -3.80 1.54 -11.26
N GLY A 170 -2.94 1.44 -10.24
CA GLY A 170 -1.76 2.26 -10.04
C GLY A 170 -0.46 1.63 -10.55
N PHE A 171 -0.52 0.62 -11.40
CA PHE A 171 0.68 0.07 -12.04
C PHE A 171 1.12 0.97 -13.19
N PRO A 172 2.40 1.41 -13.27
CA PRO A 172 2.86 2.28 -14.36
C PRO A 172 2.54 1.78 -15.77
N ALA A 173 2.50 0.46 -15.96
CA ALA A 173 2.24 -0.16 -17.26
C ALA A 173 0.76 -0.07 -17.72
N THR A 174 -0.18 0.21 -16.82
CA THR A 174 -1.60 0.33 -17.14
C THR A 174 -2.04 1.77 -17.40
N LEU A 175 -1.25 2.76 -16.98
CA LEU A 175 -1.63 4.16 -17.04
C LEU A 175 -1.85 4.64 -18.48
N GLY A 176 -3.04 5.21 -18.72
CA GLY A 176 -3.42 5.74 -20.03
C GLY A 176 -3.54 4.68 -21.12
N GLN A 177 -3.61 3.40 -20.77
CA GLN A 177 -3.78 2.33 -21.72
C GLN A 177 -5.29 2.06 -21.98
N PRO A 178 -5.63 1.53 -23.16
CA PRO A 178 -6.99 1.08 -23.42
C PRO A 178 -7.45 0.02 -22.39
N ASP A 179 -8.72 0.02 -21.99
CA ASP A 179 -9.31 -0.88 -21.00
C ASP A 179 -8.97 -2.36 -21.22
N ARG A 180 -8.95 -2.79 -22.49
CA ARG A 180 -8.59 -4.18 -22.83
C ARG A 180 -7.15 -4.51 -22.45
N VAL A 181 -6.24 -3.55 -22.63
CA VAL A 181 -4.81 -3.71 -22.28
C VAL A 181 -4.65 -3.76 -20.76
N CYS A 182 -5.33 -2.87 -20.03
CA CYS A 182 -5.33 -2.89 -18.57
C CYS A 182 -5.83 -4.24 -18.03
N ARG A 183 -6.97 -4.74 -18.56
CA ARG A 183 -7.50 -6.04 -18.15
C ARG A 183 -6.53 -7.19 -18.45
N ALA A 184 -5.95 -7.22 -19.66
CA ALA A 184 -4.98 -8.27 -20.02
C ALA A 184 -3.71 -8.22 -19.15
N TYR A 185 -3.24 -7.02 -18.81
CA TYR A 185 -2.11 -6.83 -17.91
C TYR A 185 -2.42 -7.37 -16.50
N LEU A 186 -3.56 -6.99 -15.92
CA LEU A 186 -3.97 -7.43 -14.58
C LEU A 186 -4.25 -8.94 -14.53
N ASP A 187 -4.84 -9.52 -15.58
CA ASP A 187 -5.01 -10.99 -15.68
C ASP A 187 -3.66 -11.71 -15.69
N ALA A 188 -2.74 -11.23 -16.53
CA ALA A 188 -1.40 -11.80 -16.60
C ALA A 188 -0.64 -11.60 -15.27
N TYR A 189 -0.86 -10.49 -14.58
CA TYR A 189 -0.27 -10.22 -13.28
C TYR A 189 -0.75 -11.21 -12.22
N VAL A 190 -2.06 -11.42 -12.09
CA VAL A 190 -2.64 -12.40 -11.16
C VAL A 190 -2.18 -13.81 -11.49
N GLN A 191 -2.16 -14.18 -12.78
CA GLN A 191 -1.73 -15.51 -13.21
C GLN A 191 -0.26 -15.77 -12.86
N ARG A 192 0.62 -14.78 -13.05
CA ARG A 192 2.05 -14.90 -12.69
C ARG A 192 2.30 -15.06 -11.20
N ILE A 193 1.51 -14.39 -10.34
CA ILE A 193 1.59 -14.62 -8.89
C ILE A 193 1.41 -16.10 -8.58
N ILE A 194 0.42 -16.73 -9.21
CA ILE A 194 0.05 -18.13 -8.97
C ILE A 194 1.09 -19.10 -9.57
N ASP A 195 1.49 -18.87 -10.83
CA ASP A 195 2.28 -19.82 -11.60
C ASP A 195 3.78 -19.67 -11.41
N ARG A 196 4.25 -18.50 -10.97
CA ARG A 196 5.68 -18.19 -10.87
C ARG A 196 6.10 -17.63 -9.51
N ASP A 197 5.46 -16.55 -9.05
CA ASP A 197 5.97 -15.80 -7.92
C ASP A 197 5.91 -16.61 -6.61
N ILE A 198 4.83 -17.33 -6.38
CA ILE A 198 4.71 -18.24 -5.22
C ILE A 198 5.65 -19.44 -5.35
N PRO A 199 5.78 -20.13 -6.50
CA PRO A 199 6.79 -21.16 -6.73
C PRO A 199 8.24 -20.67 -6.51
N GLU A 200 8.59 -19.47 -6.94
CA GLU A 200 9.91 -18.85 -6.69
C GLU A 200 10.22 -18.69 -5.20
N LEU A 201 9.20 -18.60 -4.35
CA LEU A 201 9.34 -18.61 -2.88
C LEU A 201 9.52 -20.02 -2.30
N GLY A 202 9.72 -21.04 -3.14
CA GLY A 202 9.98 -22.42 -2.73
C GLY A 202 8.72 -23.25 -2.43
N HIS A 203 7.54 -22.83 -2.88
CA HIS A 203 6.29 -23.52 -2.60
C HIS A 203 5.47 -23.81 -3.86
N SER A 204 5.29 -25.08 -4.21
CA SER A 204 4.44 -25.45 -5.34
C SER A 204 2.94 -25.28 -5.03
N VAL A 205 2.24 -24.57 -5.89
CA VAL A 205 0.79 -24.41 -5.78
C VAL A 205 0.12 -25.63 -6.41
N ARG A 206 -0.32 -26.59 -5.57
CA ARG A 206 -0.96 -27.84 -6.06
C ARG A 206 -2.30 -27.59 -6.74
N TYR A 207 -3.05 -26.58 -6.29
CA TYR A 207 -4.40 -26.28 -6.75
C TYR A 207 -4.51 -24.78 -7.11
N PRO A 208 -4.04 -24.36 -8.30
CA PRO A 208 -4.06 -22.96 -8.74
C PRO A 208 -5.44 -22.32 -8.69
N GLU A 209 -6.47 -23.05 -9.10
CA GLU A 209 -7.85 -22.57 -9.10
C GLU A 209 -8.40 -22.34 -7.68
N THR A 210 -7.96 -23.11 -6.70
CA THR A 210 -8.34 -22.91 -5.29
C THR A 210 -7.70 -21.64 -4.74
N LEU A 211 -6.44 -21.38 -5.07
CA LEU A 211 -5.78 -20.14 -4.70
C LEU A 211 -6.46 -18.93 -5.36
N LYS A 212 -6.79 -19.02 -6.65
CA LYS A 212 -7.50 -17.96 -7.37
C LYS A 212 -8.86 -17.65 -6.74
N ARG A 213 -9.65 -18.69 -6.39
CA ARG A 213 -10.92 -18.52 -5.66
C ARG A 213 -10.72 -17.88 -4.30
N TRP A 214 -9.67 -18.25 -3.57
CA TRP A 214 -9.34 -17.61 -2.31
C TRP A 214 -9.00 -16.13 -2.49
N MET A 215 -8.23 -15.77 -3.52
CA MET A 215 -7.96 -14.38 -3.87
C MET A 215 -9.23 -13.61 -4.25
N GLN A 216 -10.18 -14.24 -4.95
CA GLN A 216 -11.49 -13.66 -5.26
C GLN A 216 -12.32 -13.42 -3.99
N ALA A 217 -12.37 -14.38 -3.08
CA ALA A 217 -13.06 -14.24 -1.79
C ALA A 217 -12.42 -13.12 -0.93
N TYR A 218 -11.08 -13.02 -0.94
CA TYR A 218 -10.37 -11.94 -0.28
C TYR A 218 -10.66 -10.58 -0.92
N ALA A 219 -10.70 -10.50 -2.25
CA ALA A 219 -11.07 -9.30 -3.00
C ALA A 219 -12.51 -8.84 -2.69
N ALA A 220 -13.46 -9.78 -2.55
CA ALA A 220 -14.83 -9.48 -2.15
C ALA A 220 -14.92 -8.94 -0.70
N ALA A 221 -13.93 -9.24 0.14
CA ALA A 221 -13.83 -8.72 1.51
C ALA A 221 -13.08 -7.38 1.60
N SER A 222 -12.73 -6.74 0.48
CA SER A 222 -12.04 -5.44 0.46
C SER A 222 -12.71 -4.42 1.37
N SER A 223 -11.92 -3.65 2.11
CA SER A 223 -12.37 -2.63 3.05
C SER A 223 -13.29 -3.17 4.16
N SER A 224 -13.22 -4.45 4.48
CA SER A 224 -13.99 -5.06 5.56
C SER A 224 -13.11 -5.76 6.59
N THR A 225 -13.66 -5.95 7.80
CA THR A 225 -13.04 -6.73 8.88
C THR A 225 -13.58 -8.17 8.94
N ALA A 226 -13.98 -8.73 7.79
CA ALA A 226 -14.47 -10.10 7.71
C ALA A 226 -13.44 -11.08 8.29
N SER A 227 -13.90 -12.10 9.02
CA SER A 227 -12.97 -13.12 9.52
C SER A 227 -12.38 -13.95 8.40
N TYR A 228 -11.15 -14.43 8.57
CA TYR A 228 -10.54 -15.35 7.59
C TYR A 228 -11.33 -16.64 7.42
N SER A 229 -12.10 -17.08 8.43
CA SER A 229 -13.03 -18.20 8.30
C SER A 229 -14.13 -17.88 7.30
N ARG A 230 -14.70 -16.67 7.34
CA ARG A 230 -15.73 -16.24 6.38
C ARG A 230 -15.20 -16.16 4.95
N ILE A 231 -13.95 -15.68 4.78
CA ILE A 231 -13.27 -15.68 3.48
C ILE A 231 -13.05 -17.11 2.99
N LEU A 232 -12.65 -18.01 3.88
CA LEU A 232 -12.49 -19.43 3.57
C LEU A 232 -13.81 -20.07 3.15
N ASP A 233 -14.91 -19.82 3.86
CA ASP A 233 -16.24 -20.33 3.53
C ASP A 233 -16.68 -19.83 2.15
N ALA A 234 -16.43 -18.56 1.82
CA ALA A 234 -16.73 -17.98 0.51
C ALA A 234 -15.90 -18.62 -0.63
N THR A 235 -14.72 -19.18 -0.33
CA THR A 235 -13.87 -19.89 -1.32
C THR A 235 -14.50 -21.20 -1.78
N THR A 236 -15.40 -21.78 -0.99
CA THR A 236 -15.96 -23.12 -1.17
C THR A 236 -17.43 -23.13 -1.61
N ALA A 237 -18.01 -22.00 -1.94
CA ALA A 237 -19.37 -21.93 -2.46
C ALA A 237 -19.50 -22.79 -3.74
N GLY A 238 -20.19 -23.93 -3.61
CA GLY A 238 -20.34 -24.96 -4.66
C GLY A 238 -19.64 -26.28 -4.30
N ASP A 239 -19.70 -27.27 -5.15
CA ASP A 239 -19.34 -28.69 -4.93
C ASP A 239 -17.85 -29.00 -4.67
N SER A 240 -17.04 -28.06 -4.30
CA SER A 240 -15.60 -28.27 -4.08
C SER A 240 -15.25 -28.52 -2.61
N VAL A 241 -14.27 -29.38 -2.38
CA VAL A 241 -13.71 -29.64 -1.05
C VAL A 241 -13.08 -28.33 -0.51
N GLN A 242 -13.51 -27.93 0.70
CA GLN A 242 -12.96 -26.76 1.39
C GLN A 242 -11.45 -26.92 1.61
N PRO A 243 -10.61 -25.96 1.21
CA PRO A 243 -9.20 -26.04 1.51
C PRO A 243 -8.97 -26.01 3.03
N ALA A 244 -7.97 -26.73 3.50
CA ALA A 244 -7.61 -26.74 4.92
C ALA A 244 -7.19 -25.32 5.38
N LYS A 245 -7.47 -24.96 6.63
CA LYS A 245 -7.03 -23.67 7.22
C LYS A 245 -5.52 -23.45 7.10
N THR A 246 -4.74 -24.52 7.23
CA THR A 246 -3.28 -24.48 7.04
C THR A 246 -2.90 -24.02 5.62
N THR A 247 -3.60 -24.52 4.61
CA THR A 247 -3.39 -24.13 3.20
C THR A 247 -3.71 -22.65 2.97
N THR A 248 -4.82 -22.17 3.51
CA THR A 248 -5.19 -20.74 3.36
C THR A 248 -4.28 -19.82 4.16
N ASN A 249 -3.75 -20.24 5.30
CA ASN A 249 -2.70 -19.52 6.01
C ASN A 249 -1.41 -19.41 5.20
N LEU A 250 -1.03 -20.48 4.47
CA LEU A 250 0.10 -20.44 3.54
C LEU A 250 -0.16 -19.45 2.39
N TYR A 251 -1.34 -19.46 1.78
CA TYR A 251 -1.72 -18.48 0.75
C TYR A 251 -1.58 -17.05 1.26
N ARG A 252 -2.13 -16.77 2.45
CA ARG A 252 -2.00 -15.46 3.09
C ARG A 252 -0.53 -15.07 3.27
N ASN A 253 0.28 -15.97 3.82
CA ASN A 253 1.69 -15.68 4.09
C ASN A 253 2.47 -15.38 2.81
N PHE A 254 2.29 -16.16 1.74
CA PHE A 254 2.97 -15.91 0.47
C PHE A 254 2.50 -14.61 -0.19
N LEU A 255 1.19 -14.37 -0.25
CA LEU A 255 0.66 -13.14 -0.83
C LEU A 255 1.08 -11.89 -0.03
N THR A 256 1.26 -12.02 1.30
CA THR A 256 1.82 -10.94 2.13
C THR A 256 3.30 -10.73 1.82
N LYS A 257 4.10 -11.80 1.70
CA LYS A 257 5.52 -11.72 1.32
C LYS A 257 5.75 -11.13 -0.08
N LEU A 258 4.80 -11.33 -1.00
CA LEU A 258 4.78 -10.72 -2.33
C LEU A 258 4.20 -9.30 -2.34
N TRP A 259 3.86 -8.76 -1.20
CA TRP A 259 3.26 -7.43 -1.06
C TRP A 259 1.90 -7.26 -1.76
N ILE A 260 1.20 -8.38 -2.04
CA ILE A 260 -0.12 -8.38 -2.69
C ILE A 260 -1.24 -8.11 -1.67
N LEU A 261 -1.10 -8.65 -0.45
CA LEU A 261 -1.99 -8.29 0.65
C LEU A 261 -1.39 -7.11 1.41
N ASP A 262 -2.20 -6.08 1.59
CA ASP A 262 -1.83 -4.86 2.34
C ASP A 262 -2.91 -4.49 3.37
N PRO A 263 -3.24 -5.39 4.34
CA PRO A 263 -4.31 -5.16 5.30
C PRO A 263 -4.00 -3.95 6.19
N VAL A 264 -5.05 -3.24 6.60
CA VAL A 264 -4.96 -2.13 7.56
C VAL A 264 -5.15 -2.69 8.97
N PRO A 265 -4.17 -2.56 9.88
CA PRO A 265 -4.28 -3.09 11.24
C PRO A 265 -5.35 -2.33 12.03
N GLY A 266 -5.93 -3.00 13.03
CA GLY A 266 -6.77 -2.34 14.03
C GLY A 266 -5.94 -1.39 14.88
N TRP A 267 -6.48 -0.21 15.17
CA TRP A 267 -5.83 0.77 16.03
C TRP A 267 -6.00 0.41 17.51
N ALA A 268 -4.90 0.45 18.24
CA ALA A 268 -4.87 0.27 19.68
C ALA A 268 -4.03 1.42 20.30
N PRO A 269 -4.67 2.51 20.74
CA PRO A 269 -3.95 3.60 21.38
C PRO A 269 -3.32 3.12 22.71
N ALA A 270 -2.19 3.72 23.07
CA ALA A 270 -1.47 3.38 24.31
C ALA A 270 -2.27 3.70 25.58
N SER A 271 -3.28 4.58 25.52
CA SER A 271 -4.18 4.86 26.62
C SER A 271 -5.24 3.78 26.75
N ASN A 272 -5.43 3.27 27.98
CA ASN A 272 -6.31 2.13 28.32
C ASN A 272 -7.82 2.32 28.05
N GLU A 273 -8.28 3.45 27.54
CA GLU A 273 -9.71 3.69 27.31
C GLU A 273 -10.34 2.80 26.23
N PHE A 274 -9.51 2.27 25.32
CA PHE A 274 -9.93 1.41 24.21
C PHE A 274 -9.56 -0.06 24.35
N THR A 275 -9.34 -0.56 25.56
CA THR A 275 -8.93 -1.96 25.85
C THR A 275 -9.89 -3.03 25.29
N ARG A 276 -11.03 -2.65 24.72
CA ARG A 276 -12.04 -3.53 24.13
C ARG A 276 -12.15 -3.42 22.61
N LEU A 277 -11.13 -2.86 21.93
CA LEU A 277 -11.12 -2.74 20.49
C LEU A 277 -11.01 -4.11 19.81
N THR A 278 -11.68 -4.27 18.68
CA THR A 278 -11.48 -5.39 17.79
C THR A 278 -10.21 -5.15 16.98
N VAL A 279 -9.25 -6.06 17.10
CA VAL A 279 -7.95 -5.94 16.41
C VAL A 279 -7.89 -6.67 15.06
N SER A 280 -9.03 -7.16 14.54
CA SER A 280 -9.07 -7.77 13.21
C SER A 280 -8.69 -6.73 12.15
N PRO A 281 -7.77 -7.03 11.24
CA PRO A 281 -7.39 -6.08 10.21
C PRO A 281 -8.53 -5.87 9.20
N LYS A 282 -8.60 -4.67 8.61
CA LYS A 282 -9.44 -4.39 7.45
C LYS A 282 -8.71 -4.89 6.20
N HIS A 283 -9.34 -5.75 5.40
CA HIS A 283 -8.70 -6.39 4.26
C HIS A 283 -8.48 -5.41 3.11
N GLN A 284 -7.27 -5.43 2.56
CA GLN A 284 -6.90 -4.64 1.38
C GLN A 284 -5.94 -5.46 0.50
N LEU A 285 -6.11 -5.37 -0.81
CA LEU A 285 -5.07 -5.71 -1.77
C LEU A 285 -4.15 -4.51 -1.99
N ALA A 286 -2.98 -4.74 -2.55
CA ALA A 286 -2.00 -3.68 -2.84
C ALA A 286 -2.56 -2.57 -3.74
N ASP A 287 -3.54 -2.92 -4.58
CA ASP A 287 -4.20 -2.00 -5.51
C ASP A 287 -5.68 -2.42 -5.68
N PRO A 288 -6.64 -1.47 -5.66
CA PRO A 288 -8.06 -1.78 -5.87
C PRO A 288 -8.35 -2.43 -7.23
N ALA A 289 -7.52 -2.18 -8.27
CA ALA A 289 -7.71 -2.80 -9.57
C ALA A 289 -7.51 -4.32 -9.55
N LEU A 290 -6.65 -4.84 -8.66
CA LEU A 290 -6.51 -6.28 -8.47
C LEU A 290 -7.82 -6.87 -7.94
N ALA A 291 -8.49 -6.20 -6.99
CA ALA A 291 -9.78 -6.63 -6.48
C ALA A 291 -10.85 -6.52 -7.57
N ALA A 292 -10.95 -5.40 -8.26
CA ALA A 292 -11.89 -5.20 -9.35
C ALA A 292 -11.73 -6.27 -10.43
N ARG A 293 -10.47 -6.61 -10.80
CA ARG A 293 -10.20 -7.62 -11.83
C ARG A 293 -10.53 -9.05 -11.38
N LEU A 294 -10.16 -9.42 -10.16
CA LEU A 294 -10.50 -10.72 -9.57
C LEU A 294 -12.02 -10.96 -9.52
N LEU A 295 -12.79 -9.89 -9.26
CA LEU A 295 -14.25 -9.89 -9.22
C LEU A 295 -14.90 -9.64 -10.59
N GLN A 296 -14.09 -9.52 -11.66
CA GLN A 296 -14.54 -9.26 -13.03
C GLN A 296 -15.36 -7.95 -13.17
N LEU A 297 -15.06 -6.95 -12.34
CA LEU A 297 -15.72 -5.65 -12.38
C LEU A 297 -15.07 -4.75 -13.43
N SER A 298 -15.91 -3.98 -14.11
CA SER A 298 -15.53 -2.97 -15.09
C SER A 298 -16.13 -1.61 -14.70
N VAL A 299 -15.79 -0.55 -15.39
CA VAL A 299 -16.40 0.78 -15.19
C VAL A 299 -17.93 0.68 -15.29
N SER A 300 -18.45 0.02 -16.33
CA SER A 300 -19.88 -0.14 -16.54
C SER A 300 -20.57 -0.98 -15.47
N THR A 301 -19.94 -2.05 -14.98
CA THR A 301 -20.53 -2.88 -13.92
C THR A 301 -20.52 -2.17 -12.57
N LEU A 302 -19.46 -1.45 -12.22
CA LEU A 302 -19.37 -0.68 -10.96
C LEU A 302 -20.39 0.46 -10.90
N THR A 303 -20.76 1.04 -12.05
CA THR A 303 -21.78 2.09 -12.13
C THR A 303 -23.18 1.57 -12.35
N SER A 304 -23.37 0.25 -12.48
CA SER A 304 -24.66 -0.43 -12.62
C SER A 304 -25.12 -1.07 -11.31
N SER A 305 -26.37 -1.48 -11.23
CA SER A 305 -26.92 -2.19 -10.06
C SER A 305 -26.22 -3.50 -9.72
N GLN A 306 -25.54 -4.14 -10.68
CA GLN A 306 -24.83 -5.40 -10.47
C GLN A 306 -23.58 -5.26 -9.60
N GLY A 307 -22.80 -4.19 -9.79
CA GLY A 307 -21.52 -3.99 -9.12
C GLY A 307 -21.49 -2.83 -8.14
N ALA A 308 -22.55 -2.01 -8.07
CA ALA A 308 -22.60 -0.80 -7.24
C ALA A 308 -22.28 -1.05 -5.76
N HIS A 309 -22.61 -2.25 -5.23
CA HIS A 309 -22.31 -2.63 -3.86
C HIS A 309 -20.80 -2.71 -3.57
N MET A 310 -19.95 -2.92 -4.60
CA MET A 310 -18.50 -2.94 -4.48
C MET A 310 -17.85 -1.57 -4.69
N LEU A 311 -18.59 -0.59 -5.21
CA LEU A 311 -18.01 0.72 -5.49
C LEU A 311 -17.51 1.44 -4.22
N GLY A 312 -18.30 1.41 -3.14
CA GLY A 312 -17.91 1.96 -1.83
C GLY A 312 -16.63 1.30 -1.30
N PRO A 313 -16.58 -0.03 -1.12
CA PRO A 313 -15.39 -0.74 -0.68
C PRO A 313 -14.15 -0.50 -1.55
N LEU A 314 -14.29 -0.44 -2.88
CA LEU A 314 -13.16 -0.20 -3.78
C LEU A 314 -12.71 1.26 -3.79
N PHE A 315 -13.62 2.22 -3.61
CA PHE A 315 -13.25 3.61 -3.41
C PHE A 315 -12.50 3.79 -2.09
N GLU A 316 -12.98 3.17 -1.00
CA GLU A 316 -12.25 3.15 0.27
C GLU A 316 -10.86 2.50 0.14
N SER A 317 -10.72 1.45 -0.69
CA SER A 317 -9.44 0.84 -1.00
C SER A 317 -8.50 1.83 -1.73
N LEU A 318 -9.01 2.61 -2.70
CA LEU A 318 -8.25 3.65 -3.39
C LEU A 318 -7.82 4.78 -2.44
N VAL A 319 -8.71 5.20 -1.54
CA VAL A 319 -8.41 6.17 -0.48
C VAL A 319 -7.33 5.61 0.46
N THR A 320 -7.50 4.36 0.90
CA THR A 320 -6.54 3.70 1.80
C THR A 320 -5.14 3.64 1.20
N LEU A 321 -5.01 3.28 -0.10
CA LEU A 321 -3.73 3.31 -0.82
C LEU A 321 -3.12 4.71 -0.78
N SER A 322 -3.91 5.75 -1.09
CA SER A 322 -3.45 7.14 -1.14
C SER A 322 -3.03 7.66 0.24
N VAL A 323 -3.85 7.41 1.26
CA VAL A 323 -3.56 7.79 2.66
C VAL A 323 -2.31 7.08 3.19
N ARG A 324 -2.11 5.79 2.88
CA ARG A 324 -0.93 5.04 3.34
C ARG A 324 0.37 5.55 2.72
N VAL A 325 0.34 5.95 1.46
CA VAL A 325 1.51 6.54 0.80
C VAL A 325 1.81 7.92 1.36
N ALA A 326 0.80 8.76 1.52
CA ALA A 326 0.96 10.09 2.11
C ALA A 326 1.41 10.02 3.58
N ALA A 327 0.85 9.10 4.37
CA ALA A 327 1.24 8.88 5.76
C ALA A 327 2.69 8.40 5.90
N GLN A 328 3.16 7.50 5.03
CA GLN A 328 4.55 7.06 5.01
C GLN A 328 5.49 8.24 4.78
N ALA A 329 5.21 9.11 3.82
CA ALA A 329 5.99 10.32 3.59
C ALA A 329 5.92 11.32 4.76
N ALA A 330 4.87 11.26 5.59
CA ALA A 330 4.68 12.09 6.79
C ALA A 330 5.17 11.42 8.10
N GLU A 331 5.93 10.33 8.02
CA GLU A 331 6.41 9.54 9.18
C GLU A 331 5.27 9.03 10.08
N ALA A 332 4.13 8.71 9.50
CA ALA A 332 2.93 8.31 10.21
C ALA A 332 2.50 6.87 9.86
N THR A 333 1.77 6.26 10.77
CA THR A 333 1.18 4.94 10.61
C THR A 333 -0.31 5.04 10.31
N VAL A 334 -0.85 4.06 9.58
CA VAL A 334 -2.27 3.99 9.24
C VAL A 334 -2.89 2.74 9.81
N SER A 335 -3.97 2.93 10.54
CA SER A 335 -4.79 1.88 11.17
C SER A 335 -6.27 2.17 10.92
N HIS A 336 -7.18 1.30 11.36
CA HIS A 336 -8.62 1.58 11.42
C HIS A 336 -9.13 1.44 12.85
N LEU A 337 -10.18 2.16 13.18
CA LEU A 337 -10.83 2.05 14.49
C LEU A 337 -12.16 1.31 14.36
N ARG A 338 -12.34 0.27 15.19
CA ARG A 338 -13.63 -0.37 15.38
C ARG A 338 -13.75 -0.87 16.81
N THR A 339 -14.79 -0.43 17.53
CA THR A 339 -15.05 -0.92 18.88
C THR A 339 -15.57 -2.35 18.87
N LYS A 340 -15.40 -3.09 19.97
CA LYS A 340 -15.74 -4.51 20.07
C LYS A 340 -17.19 -4.84 19.68
N LYS A 341 -18.13 -3.94 19.97
CA LYS A 341 -19.55 -4.11 19.63
C LYS A 341 -19.90 -3.51 18.26
N GLY A 342 -18.95 -2.82 17.60
CA GLY A 342 -19.21 -2.09 16.35
C GLY A 342 -20.00 -0.80 16.53
N ASP A 343 -20.16 -0.30 17.77
CA ASP A 343 -20.91 0.92 18.05
C ASP A 343 -20.25 2.16 17.44
N HIS A 344 -18.90 2.13 17.35
CA HIS A 344 -18.10 3.18 16.71
C HIS A 344 -17.09 2.57 15.76
N GLU A 345 -16.98 3.16 14.59
CA GLU A 345 -16.04 2.79 13.55
C GLU A 345 -15.52 4.08 12.89
N VAL A 346 -14.19 4.16 12.66
CA VAL A 346 -13.56 5.18 11.83
C VAL A 346 -12.72 4.46 10.79
N ASP A 347 -12.91 4.80 9.53
CA ASP A 347 -12.34 4.05 8.41
C ASP A 347 -10.83 4.01 8.45
N LEU A 348 -10.19 5.15 8.69
CA LEU A 348 -8.74 5.24 8.83
C LEU A 348 -8.35 6.17 9.98
N ILE A 349 -7.35 5.74 10.74
CA ILE A 349 -6.64 6.53 11.75
C ILE A 349 -5.22 6.68 11.27
N VAL A 350 -4.78 7.93 11.09
CA VAL A 350 -3.38 8.24 10.83
C VAL A 350 -2.77 8.74 12.13
N GLN A 351 -1.70 8.09 12.58
CA GLN A 351 -1.01 8.45 13.81
C GLN A 351 0.43 8.84 13.51
N GLY A 352 0.79 10.06 13.87
CA GLY A 352 2.14 10.61 13.73
C GLY A 352 3.11 10.10 14.79
N SER A 353 4.38 10.44 14.61
CA SER A 353 5.49 10.01 15.48
C SER A 353 5.41 10.60 16.90
N GLU A 354 4.77 11.75 17.07
CA GLU A 354 4.62 12.42 18.37
C GLU A 354 3.24 12.19 19.01
N GLY A 355 2.44 11.28 18.43
CA GLY A 355 1.15 10.87 18.97
C GLY A 355 -0.04 11.65 18.42
N GLU A 356 0.17 12.52 17.43
CA GLU A 356 -0.91 13.22 16.72
C GLU A 356 -1.82 12.22 16.02
N VAL A 357 -3.11 12.48 16.03
CA VAL A 357 -4.12 11.63 15.44
C VAL A 357 -4.98 12.40 14.45
N LEU A 358 -5.04 11.89 13.23
CA LEU A 358 -5.95 12.34 12.18
C LEU A 358 -6.99 11.24 11.94
N GLY A 359 -8.26 11.54 12.19
CA GLY A 359 -9.39 10.65 11.90
C GLY A 359 -9.92 10.88 10.48
N ILE A 360 -10.07 9.82 9.71
CA ILE A 360 -10.57 9.89 8.33
C ILE A 360 -11.75 8.96 8.15
N GLU A 361 -12.83 9.49 7.60
CA GLU A 361 -14.00 8.76 7.13
C GLU A 361 -14.07 8.83 5.60
N VAL A 362 -14.54 7.79 4.94
CA VAL A 362 -14.62 7.70 3.47
C VAL A 362 -16.06 7.61 3.02
N LYS A 363 -16.49 8.49 2.13
CA LYS A 363 -17.85 8.52 1.62
C LYS A 363 -17.88 8.72 0.10
N LEU A 364 -18.74 7.96 -0.59
CA LEU A 364 -19.01 8.19 -2.01
C LEU A 364 -19.90 9.42 -2.24
N ALA A 365 -20.63 9.85 -1.22
CA ALA A 365 -21.55 10.98 -1.33
C ALA A 365 -20.77 12.30 -1.50
N PRO A 366 -21.18 13.18 -2.40
CA PRO A 366 -20.56 14.50 -2.55
C PRO A 366 -20.97 15.48 -1.43
N VAL A 367 -22.08 15.23 -0.76
CA VAL A 367 -22.61 16.04 0.35
C VAL A 367 -22.57 15.24 1.64
N ILE A 368 -21.95 15.79 2.67
CA ILE A 368 -21.70 15.12 3.95
C ILE A 368 -22.71 15.62 5.00
N THR A 369 -23.40 14.68 5.63
CA THR A 369 -24.40 14.90 6.66
C THR A 369 -23.83 14.72 8.08
N ASP A 370 -24.60 15.09 9.11
CA ASP A 370 -24.19 14.92 10.51
C ASP A 370 -24.03 13.44 10.89
N THR A 371 -24.81 12.55 10.27
CA THR A 371 -24.66 11.10 10.46
C THR A 371 -23.32 10.55 9.97
N ASP A 372 -22.76 11.14 8.92
CA ASP A 372 -21.49 10.71 8.33
C ASP A 372 -20.29 11.03 9.21
N VAL A 373 -20.39 12.07 10.03
CA VAL A 373 -19.27 12.58 10.87
C VAL A 373 -19.36 12.17 12.33
N ARG A 374 -20.44 11.52 12.77
CA ARG A 374 -20.71 11.21 14.18
C ARG A 374 -19.59 10.45 14.88
N HIS A 375 -18.95 9.51 14.18
CA HIS A 375 -17.87 8.70 14.75
C HIS A 375 -16.56 9.46 14.81
N LEU A 376 -16.32 10.38 13.87
CA LEU A 376 -15.20 11.31 13.92
C LEU A 376 -15.33 12.27 15.10
N LEU A 377 -16.52 12.85 15.30
CA LEU A 377 -16.79 13.75 16.43
C LEU A 377 -16.65 13.00 17.77
N TRP A 378 -17.18 11.78 17.86
CA TRP A 378 -16.98 10.91 19.02
C TRP A 378 -15.48 10.64 19.28
N LEU A 379 -14.67 10.40 18.25
CA LEU A 379 -13.21 10.21 18.40
C LEU A 379 -12.56 11.44 19.02
N ARG A 380 -12.87 12.63 18.51
CA ARG A 380 -12.35 13.90 19.06
C ARG A 380 -12.75 14.11 20.51
N ASP A 381 -14.01 13.83 20.86
CA ASP A 381 -14.50 13.99 22.23
C ASP A 381 -13.81 13.03 23.21
N LYS A 382 -13.35 11.87 22.71
CA LYS A 382 -12.59 10.88 23.51
C LYS A 382 -11.12 11.21 23.66
N MET A 383 -10.52 11.90 22.69
CA MET A 383 -9.09 12.19 22.64
C MET A 383 -8.82 13.63 22.19
N PRO A 384 -9.36 14.64 22.93
CA PRO A 384 -9.29 16.04 22.50
C PRO A 384 -7.86 16.57 22.37
N ASP A 385 -6.92 16.05 23.15
CA ASP A 385 -5.52 16.49 23.16
C ASP A 385 -4.68 15.86 22.03
N SER A 386 -5.12 14.73 21.47
CA SER A 386 -4.35 14.00 20.45
C SER A 386 -4.92 14.17 19.05
N VAL A 387 -6.25 14.37 18.91
CA VAL A 387 -6.89 14.50 17.60
C VAL A 387 -6.67 15.90 17.03
N THR A 388 -5.81 15.99 16.04
CA THR A 388 -5.43 17.26 15.40
C THR A 388 -6.41 17.71 14.33
N ASN A 389 -6.93 16.77 13.54
CA ASN A 389 -7.95 17.03 12.53
C ASN A 389 -8.89 15.83 12.34
N LEU A 390 -10.07 16.14 11.80
CA LEU A 390 -11.06 15.17 11.35
C LEU A 390 -11.39 15.46 9.89
N VAL A 391 -11.34 14.43 9.06
CA VAL A 391 -11.49 14.57 7.60
C VAL A 391 -12.51 13.56 7.07
N VAL A 392 -13.39 14.01 6.18
CA VAL A 392 -14.17 13.11 5.32
C VAL A 392 -13.60 13.20 3.91
N ILE A 393 -13.08 12.07 3.41
CA ILE A 393 -12.65 11.96 2.02
C ILE A 393 -13.84 11.52 1.16
N THR A 394 -14.10 12.28 0.09
CA THR A 394 -15.30 12.13 -0.73
C THR A 394 -14.99 12.13 -2.22
N THR A 395 -15.99 11.79 -3.03
CA THR A 395 -15.98 11.95 -4.49
C THR A 395 -16.53 13.30 -4.96
N GLY A 396 -16.85 14.20 -4.03
CA GLY A 396 -17.29 15.57 -4.34
C GLY A 396 -16.21 16.39 -5.02
N THR A 397 -16.55 17.63 -5.38
CA THR A 397 -15.65 18.54 -6.11
C THR A 397 -15.14 19.71 -5.27
N GLN A 398 -15.67 19.91 -4.07
CA GLN A 398 -15.35 21.06 -3.22
C GLN A 398 -14.59 20.65 -1.97
N VAL A 399 -13.60 21.44 -1.60
CA VAL A 399 -12.93 21.38 -0.31
C VAL A 399 -13.60 22.42 0.59
N TYR A 400 -14.09 22.02 1.74
CA TYR A 400 -14.68 22.94 2.72
C TYR A 400 -14.60 22.39 4.14
N ARG A 401 -14.62 23.30 5.11
CA ARG A 401 -14.72 22.95 6.53
C ARG A 401 -16.14 23.14 7.02
N ARG A 402 -16.71 22.12 7.62
CA ARG A 402 -18.03 22.15 8.26
C ARG A 402 -18.01 23.02 9.53
N THR A 403 -19.20 23.43 10.00
CA THR A 403 -19.35 24.22 11.24
C THR A 403 -18.87 23.47 12.49
N ASP A 404 -18.91 22.12 12.48
CA ASP A 404 -18.38 21.25 13.54
C ASP A 404 -16.86 21.04 13.47
N GLY A 405 -16.20 21.67 12.51
CA GLY A 405 -14.74 21.64 12.33
C GLY A 405 -14.23 20.47 11.47
N VAL A 406 -15.09 19.55 11.02
CA VAL A 406 -14.67 18.47 10.13
C VAL A 406 -14.37 19.02 8.73
N LEU A 407 -13.22 18.65 8.19
CA LEU A 407 -12.82 18.98 6.82
C LEU A 407 -13.45 17.98 5.84
N VAL A 408 -14.07 18.47 4.78
CA VAL A 408 -14.51 17.65 3.66
C VAL A 408 -13.55 17.88 2.49
N LEU A 409 -12.98 16.77 2.00
CA LEU A 409 -11.88 16.79 1.05
C LEU A 409 -12.12 15.77 -0.08
N PRO A 410 -12.18 16.20 -1.36
CA PRO A 410 -12.11 15.26 -2.49
C PRO A 410 -10.80 14.46 -2.46
N LEU A 411 -10.85 13.15 -2.75
CA LEU A 411 -9.63 12.34 -2.81
C LEU A 411 -8.56 12.92 -3.73
N SER A 412 -8.97 13.50 -4.85
CA SER A 412 -8.04 14.11 -5.82
C SER A 412 -7.23 15.27 -5.25
N MET A 413 -7.68 15.88 -4.17
CA MET A 413 -7.00 17.01 -3.53
C MET A 413 -6.08 16.59 -2.36
N LEU A 414 -6.03 15.29 -2.01
CA LEU A 414 -5.17 14.80 -0.93
C LEU A 414 -3.75 14.54 -1.46
N ALA A 415 -2.75 15.19 -0.86
CA ALA A 415 -1.31 15.00 -1.09
C ALA A 415 -0.58 14.44 0.14
N GLU A 416 0.72 14.17 -0.03
CA GLU A 416 1.68 13.84 1.03
C GLU A 416 1.95 14.98 2.02
#